data_56a2a716dc421371ce4c100df18361d1
#
_entry.id   56a2a716dc421371ce4c100df18361d1
#
_cell.length_a   1.000
_cell.length_b   1.000
_cell.length_c   1.000
_cell.angle_alpha   90.00
_cell.angle_beta   90.00
_cell.angle_gamma   90.00
#
_symmetry.space_group_name_H-M   'P 1'
#
loop_
_entity.id
_entity.type
_entity.pdbx_description
1 polymer ?
#
loop_
_entity_poly.entity_id
_entity_poly.type
_entity_poly.pdbx_seq_one_letter_code
_entity_poly.pdbx_strand_id
1 'polypeptide(L)'
;GVFGADTQRAVEAFQQSVGLPITGVVDEITWNALYSSFITKYDALPQELKTSQSAPYPGEILAEGDSGEMVSTLQKYLSFISRTYPSIPAPEVSGYFDAATERAVIAYQNEFGLPPRGVVNYNTWTSIAELYRDLYEGEKKDFGQNPGYNIDRD
;
A
#
# COMPACT_ATOMS: atom_id res chain seq x y z
N GLY A 1 -6.96 -15.97 -1.89
CA GLY A 1 -8.40 -15.81 -2.13
C GLY A 1 -8.70 -15.96 -3.61
N VAL A 2 -9.81 -16.61 -3.93
CA VAL A 2 -10.28 -16.75 -5.31
C VAL A 2 -11.43 -15.76 -5.52
N PHE A 3 -11.39 -15.01 -6.62
CA PHE A 3 -12.51 -14.16 -7.05
C PHE A 3 -13.66 -15.07 -7.55
N GLY A 4 -14.54 -15.44 -6.64
CA GLY A 4 -15.66 -16.34 -6.92
C GLY A 4 -16.98 -15.59 -7.14
N ALA A 5 -18.05 -16.35 -7.40
CA ALA A 5 -19.40 -15.81 -7.66
C ALA A 5 -19.93 -14.92 -6.52
N ASP A 6 -19.57 -15.21 -5.27
CA ASP A 6 -19.99 -14.40 -4.12
C ASP A 6 -19.27 -13.05 -4.12
N THR A 7 -17.97 -13.04 -4.47
CA THR A 7 -17.18 -11.79 -4.62
C THR A 7 -17.75 -10.95 -5.75
N GLN A 8 -18.05 -11.57 -6.90
CA GLN A 8 -18.67 -10.88 -8.03
C GLN A 8 -19.99 -10.22 -7.63
N ARG A 9 -20.89 -10.96 -6.96
CA ARG A 9 -22.18 -10.42 -6.49
C ARG A 9 -21.98 -9.24 -5.51
N ALA A 10 -20.97 -9.32 -4.63
CA ALA A 10 -20.65 -8.22 -3.73
C ALA A 10 -20.18 -6.97 -4.49
N VAL A 11 -19.36 -7.15 -5.53
CA VAL A 11 -18.92 -6.05 -6.40
C VAL A 11 -20.09 -5.42 -7.15
N GLU A 12 -20.98 -6.23 -7.74
CA GLU A 12 -22.18 -5.76 -8.42
C GLU A 12 -23.09 -4.96 -7.48
N ALA A 13 -23.32 -5.46 -6.26
CA ALA A 13 -24.11 -4.76 -5.25
C ALA A 13 -23.47 -3.43 -4.84
N PHE A 14 -22.15 -3.39 -4.70
CA PHE A 14 -21.43 -2.16 -4.41
C PHE A 14 -21.55 -1.16 -5.56
N GLN A 15 -21.28 -1.59 -6.80
CA GLN A 15 -21.40 -0.73 -7.99
C GLN A 15 -22.80 -0.11 -8.09
N GLN A 16 -23.85 -0.91 -7.83
CA GLN A 16 -25.23 -0.43 -7.79
C GLN A 16 -25.41 0.64 -6.69
N SER A 17 -24.85 0.42 -5.52
CA SER A 17 -25.01 1.33 -4.37
C SER A 17 -24.38 2.70 -4.58
N VAL A 18 -23.33 2.78 -5.40
CA VAL A 18 -22.59 4.02 -5.69
C VAL A 18 -22.88 4.59 -7.09
N GLY A 19 -23.81 3.99 -7.83
CA GLY A 19 -24.25 4.47 -9.15
C GLY A 19 -23.25 4.22 -10.28
N LEU A 20 -22.40 3.21 -10.13
CA LEU A 20 -21.48 2.76 -11.18
C LEU A 20 -22.14 1.71 -12.09
N PRO A 21 -21.61 1.51 -13.31
CA PRO A 21 -22.02 0.39 -14.16
C PRO A 21 -21.86 -0.95 -13.44
N ILE A 22 -22.91 -1.78 -13.44
CA ILE A 22 -22.93 -3.06 -12.74
C ILE A 22 -22.27 -4.12 -13.65
N THR A 23 -20.97 -4.24 -13.55
CA THR A 23 -20.15 -5.16 -14.35
C THR A 23 -19.69 -6.40 -13.60
N GLY A 24 -19.71 -6.35 -12.26
CA GLY A 24 -19.12 -7.37 -11.41
C GLY A 24 -17.59 -7.43 -11.48
N VAL A 25 -16.96 -6.49 -12.19
CA VAL A 25 -15.51 -6.39 -12.35
C VAL A 25 -14.99 -5.21 -11.53
N VAL A 26 -13.91 -5.41 -10.82
CA VAL A 26 -13.23 -4.33 -10.10
C VAL A 26 -12.24 -3.68 -11.06
N ASP A 27 -12.72 -2.72 -11.82
CA ASP A 27 -11.90 -1.81 -12.61
C ASP A 27 -11.38 -0.65 -11.74
N GLU A 28 -10.57 0.25 -12.33
CA GLU A 28 -9.98 1.37 -11.62
C GLU A 28 -11.04 2.28 -10.98
N ILE A 29 -12.14 2.54 -11.67
CA ILE A 29 -13.24 3.38 -11.17
C ILE A 29 -13.92 2.72 -9.97
N THR A 30 -14.23 1.44 -10.09
CA THR A 30 -14.81 0.64 -9.01
C THR A 30 -13.87 0.56 -7.80
N TRP A 31 -12.57 0.37 -8.06
CA TRP A 31 -11.55 0.34 -7.00
C TRP A 31 -11.46 1.67 -6.25
N ASN A 32 -11.40 2.79 -6.96
CA ASN A 32 -11.34 4.11 -6.35
C ASN A 32 -12.59 4.42 -5.52
N ALA A 33 -13.77 4.00 -5.99
CA ALA A 33 -15.01 4.15 -5.24
C ALA A 33 -15.04 3.29 -3.97
N LEU A 34 -14.60 2.03 -4.06
CA LEU A 34 -14.45 1.12 -2.91
C LEU A 34 -13.49 1.71 -1.87
N TYR A 35 -12.33 2.17 -2.34
CA TYR A 35 -11.31 2.76 -1.49
C TYR A 35 -11.80 4.02 -0.78
N SER A 36 -12.41 4.95 -1.52
CA SER A 36 -12.99 6.18 -0.95
C SER A 36 -14.06 5.88 0.10
N SER A 37 -14.92 4.89 -0.18
CA SER A 37 -15.95 4.45 0.78
C SER A 37 -15.34 3.81 2.02
N PHE A 38 -14.25 3.04 1.86
CA PHE A 38 -13.51 2.46 2.97
C PHE A 38 -12.86 3.53 3.83
N ILE A 39 -12.13 4.48 3.23
CA ILE A 39 -11.45 5.56 3.95
C ILE A 39 -12.45 6.41 4.73
N THR A 40 -13.57 6.79 4.13
CA THR A 40 -14.61 7.56 4.83
C THR A 40 -15.12 6.85 6.08
N LYS A 41 -15.33 5.53 5.99
CA LYS A 41 -15.75 4.72 7.13
C LYS A 41 -14.64 4.52 8.15
N TYR A 42 -13.40 4.31 7.68
CA TYR A 42 -12.23 4.14 8.53
C TYR A 42 -11.92 5.43 9.32
N ASP A 43 -12.02 6.60 8.68
CA ASP A 43 -11.80 7.88 9.34
C ASP A 43 -12.86 8.21 10.38
N ALA A 44 -14.08 7.68 10.21
CA ALA A 44 -15.15 7.80 11.18
C ALA A 44 -14.99 6.86 12.41
N LEU A 45 -14.05 5.89 12.37
CA LEU A 45 -13.80 5.01 13.51
C LEU A 45 -13.12 5.79 14.66
N PRO A 46 -13.44 5.45 15.92
CA PRO A 46 -12.68 5.91 17.08
C PRO A 46 -11.18 5.56 16.94
N GLN A 47 -10.32 6.42 17.46
CA GLN A 47 -8.85 6.26 17.35
C GLN A 47 -8.36 4.91 17.91
N GLU A 48 -9.04 4.41 18.94
CA GLU A 48 -8.72 3.13 19.60
C GLU A 48 -8.93 1.91 18.67
N LEU A 49 -9.77 2.06 17.63
CA LEU A 49 -10.04 1.01 16.64
C LEU A 49 -9.18 1.16 15.38
N LYS A 50 -8.40 2.24 15.26
CA LYS A 50 -7.43 2.44 14.19
C LYS A 50 -6.12 1.77 14.56
N THR A 51 -5.99 0.51 14.22
CA THR A 51 -4.84 -0.33 14.62
C THR A 51 -3.54 -0.04 13.88
N SER A 52 -3.53 0.86 12.93
CA SER A 52 -2.34 1.15 12.12
C SER A 52 -1.77 2.54 12.39
N GLN A 53 -0.51 2.62 12.81
CA GLN A 53 0.27 3.87 12.86
C GLN A 53 0.81 4.28 11.48
N SER A 54 0.54 3.48 10.45
CA SER A 54 0.95 3.78 9.08
C SER A 54 -0.10 4.62 8.36
N ALA A 55 0.36 5.52 7.49
CA ALA A 55 -0.54 6.34 6.68
C ALA A 55 -1.33 5.47 5.68
N PRO A 56 -2.62 5.77 5.46
CA PRO A 56 -3.43 5.07 4.47
C PRO A 56 -2.86 5.31 3.06
N TYR A 57 -3.22 4.43 2.13
CA TYR A 57 -2.88 4.60 0.72
C TYR A 57 -3.46 5.92 0.17
N PRO A 58 -2.67 6.72 -0.56
CA PRO A 58 -3.09 8.05 -1.04
C PRO A 58 -4.25 8.04 -2.06
N GLY A 59 -4.62 6.88 -2.61
CA GLY A 59 -5.67 6.76 -3.60
C GLY A 59 -5.18 6.92 -5.05
N GLU A 60 -3.91 7.21 -5.23
CA GLU A 60 -3.25 7.38 -6.54
C GLU A 60 -1.90 6.67 -6.57
N ILE A 61 -1.44 6.35 -7.78
CA ILE A 61 -0.11 5.75 -7.96
C ILE A 61 0.92 6.87 -7.83
N LEU A 62 1.94 6.64 -6.99
CA LEU A 62 3.08 7.55 -6.90
C LEU A 62 4.22 7.04 -7.80
N ALA A 63 4.83 7.94 -8.56
CA ALA A 63 5.89 7.66 -9.51
C ALA A 63 6.91 8.81 -9.59
N GLU A 64 8.02 8.59 -10.29
CA GLU A 64 9.00 9.65 -10.54
C GLU A 64 8.34 10.90 -11.14
N GLY A 65 8.64 12.06 -10.57
CA GLY A 65 8.07 13.35 -10.92
C GLY A 65 6.97 13.83 -9.98
N ASP A 66 6.37 12.96 -9.19
CA ASP A 66 5.34 13.33 -8.20
C ASP A 66 5.95 14.05 -7.00
N SER A 67 5.14 14.86 -6.34
CA SER A 67 5.56 15.61 -5.16
C SER A 67 4.43 15.79 -4.16
N GLY A 68 4.79 15.91 -2.89
CA GLY A 68 3.82 16.20 -1.84
C GLY A 68 4.09 15.42 -0.55
N GLU A 69 3.13 15.52 0.37
CA GLU A 69 3.23 14.92 1.70
C GLU A 69 3.30 13.39 1.65
N MET A 70 2.57 12.77 0.72
CA MET A 70 2.57 11.32 0.58
C MET A 70 3.90 10.78 0.06
N VAL A 71 4.58 11.55 -0.82
CA VAL A 71 5.96 11.24 -1.25
C VAL A 71 6.93 11.36 -0.07
N SER A 72 6.80 12.42 0.73
CA SER A 72 7.60 12.56 1.96
C SER A 72 7.38 11.39 2.94
N THR A 73 6.15 10.94 3.09
CA THR A 73 5.79 9.80 3.94
C THR A 73 6.40 8.50 3.42
N LEU A 74 6.30 8.25 2.11
CA LEU A 74 6.95 7.11 1.44
C LEU A 74 8.46 7.10 1.70
N GLN A 75 9.11 8.24 1.48
CA GLN A 75 10.56 8.39 1.68
C GLN A 75 10.96 8.13 3.14
N LYS A 76 10.17 8.61 4.12
CA LYS A 76 10.38 8.32 5.54
C LYS A 76 10.30 6.83 5.83
N TYR A 77 9.29 6.14 5.28
CA TYR A 77 9.12 4.71 5.47
C TYR A 77 10.29 3.93 4.88
N LEU A 78 10.67 4.20 3.62
CA LEU A 78 11.80 3.54 2.96
C LEU A 78 13.12 3.81 3.70
N SER A 79 13.37 5.03 4.14
CA SER A 79 14.57 5.38 4.91
C SER A 79 14.62 4.70 6.29
N PHE A 80 13.47 4.44 6.90
CA PHE A 80 13.39 3.66 8.13
C PHE A 80 13.66 2.17 7.86
N ILE A 81 13.00 1.60 6.85
CA ILE A 81 13.13 0.20 6.44
C ILE A 81 14.57 -0.14 6.04
N SER A 82 15.27 0.78 5.36
CA SER A 82 16.66 0.59 4.92
C SER A 82 17.64 0.31 6.06
N ARG A 83 17.31 0.70 7.30
CA ARG A 83 18.15 0.41 8.48
C ARG A 83 18.18 -1.08 8.79
N THR A 84 17.11 -1.79 8.49
CA THR A 84 16.98 -3.24 8.71
C THR A 84 17.31 -4.02 7.45
N TYR A 85 17.00 -3.46 6.29
CA TYR A 85 17.23 -4.06 4.96
C TYR A 85 18.19 -3.19 4.14
N PRO A 86 19.52 -3.39 4.30
CA PRO A 86 20.53 -2.56 3.62
C PRO A 86 20.56 -2.66 2.09
N SER A 87 19.90 -3.68 1.52
CA SER A 87 19.67 -3.81 0.07
C SER A 87 18.77 -2.69 -0.49
N ILE A 88 17.98 -2.04 0.37
CA ILE A 88 17.09 -0.94 0.01
C ILE A 88 17.82 0.37 0.33
N PRO A 89 18.19 1.19 -0.68
CA PRO A 89 18.82 2.47 -0.43
C PRO A 89 17.88 3.43 0.27
N ALA A 90 18.38 4.22 1.22
CA ALA A 90 17.62 5.24 1.91
C ALA A 90 17.45 6.47 1.00
N PRO A 91 16.25 6.82 0.53
CA PRO A 91 16.04 8.06 -0.20
C PRO A 91 16.09 9.27 0.74
N GLU A 92 16.43 10.44 0.20
CA GLU A 92 16.28 11.71 0.91
C GLU A 92 14.79 12.03 1.10
N VAL A 93 14.42 12.55 2.26
CA VAL A 93 13.04 12.97 2.55
C VAL A 93 12.82 14.39 2.01
N SER A 94 12.71 14.51 0.71
CA SER A 94 12.56 15.79 0.01
C SER A 94 11.11 16.15 -0.31
N GLY A 95 10.21 15.15 -0.29
CA GLY A 95 8.84 15.30 -0.77
C GLY A 95 8.71 15.33 -2.30
N TYR A 96 9.79 15.05 -3.02
CA TYR A 96 9.82 14.92 -4.46
C TYR A 96 10.27 13.51 -4.84
N PHE A 97 9.48 12.82 -5.66
CA PHE A 97 9.77 11.45 -6.09
C PHE A 97 10.82 11.51 -7.21
N ASP A 98 12.07 11.48 -6.81
CA ASP A 98 13.22 11.52 -7.70
C ASP A 98 13.69 10.11 -8.09
N ALA A 99 14.68 10.03 -8.98
CA ALA A 99 15.28 8.76 -9.39
C ALA A 99 15.91 7.97 -8.21
N ALA A 100 16.29 8.63 -7.12
CA ALA A 100 16.77 7.93 -5.92
C ALA A 100 15.62 7.24 -5.17
N THR A 101 14.48 7.90 -5.08
CA THR A 101 13.24 7.34 -4.54
C THR A 101 12.76 6.17 -5.39
N GLU A 102 12.77 6.29 -6.73
CA GLU A 102 12.42 5.21 -7.63
C GLU A 102 13.30 3.97 -7.41
N ARG A 103 14.63 4.16 -7.34
CA ARG A 103 15.56 3.05 -7.06
C ARG A 103 15.27 2.37 -5.72
N ALA A 104 14.92 3.12 -4.69
CA ALA A 104 14.56 2.56 -3.40
C ALA A 104 13.26 1.74 -3.49
N VAL A 105 12.28 2.20 -4.26
CA VAL A 105 11.03 1.47 -4.52
C VAL A 105 11.30 0.18 -5.27
N ILE A 106 12.11 0.22 -6.34
CA ILE A 106 12.50 -0.97 -7.11
C ILE A 106 13.23 -1.98 -6.23
N ALA A 107 14.18 -1.52 -5.41
CA ALA A 107 14.90 -2.38 -4.48
C ALA A 107 13.96 -3.03 -3.46
N TYR A 108 13.01 -2.27 -2.92
CA TYR A 108 11.97 -2.79 -2.04
C TYR A 108 11.12 -3.87 -2.73
N GLN A 109 10.63 -3.56 -3.93
CA GLN A 109 9.81 -4.49 -4.71
C GLN A 109 10.55 -5.81 -5.00
N ASN A 110 11.84 -5.75 -5.33
CA ASN A 110 12.67 -6.94 -5.53
C ASN A 110 12.86 -7.73 -4.23
N GLU A 111 13.13 -7.05 -3.11
CA GLU A 111 13.35 -7.68 -1.81
C GLU A 111 12.13 -8.48 -1.35
N PHE A 112 10.92 -7.97 -1.60
CA PHE A 112 9.66 -8.56 -1.14
C PHE A 112 8.84 -9.24 -2.25
N GLY A 113 9.43 -9.50 -3.42
CA GLY A 113 8.80 -10.27 -4.49
C GLY A 113 7.62 -9.57 -5.16
N LEU A 114 7.57 -8.23 -5.10
CA LEU A 114 6.62 -7.42 -5.83
C LEU A 114 7.15 -7.13 -7.25
N PRO A 115 6.28 -6.88 -8.24
CA PRO A 115 6.73 -6.46 -9.57
C PRO A 115 7.59 -5.18 -9.50
N PRO A 116 8.87 -5.19 -9.94
CA PRO A 116 9.82 -4.09 -9.76
C PRO A 116 9.61 -2.98 -10.81
N ARG A 117 8.51 -2.28 -10.71
CA ARG A 117 8.10 -1.23 -11.68
C ARG A 117 8.54 0.18 -11.29
N GLY A 118 9.09 0.38 -10.10
CA GLY A 118 9.47 1.70 -9.60
C GLY A 118 8.30 2.61 -9.24
N VAL A 119 7.06 2.13 -9.38
CA VAL A 119 5.85 2.88 -9.03
C VAL A 119 5.21 2.30 -7.76
N VAL A 120 4.57 3.16 -6.98
CA VAL A 120 3.94 2.79 -5.73
C VAL A 120 2.42 2.79 -5.93
N ASN A 121 1.90 1.63 -6.29
CA ASN A 121 0.47 1.35 -6.32
C ASN A 121 -0.02 0.91 -4.92
N TYR A 122 -1.31 0.60 -4.81
CA TYR A 122 -1.92 0.13 -3.56
C TYR A 122 -1.14 -1.01 -2.90
N ASN A 123 -0.78 -2.04 -3.65
CA ASN A 123 -0.08 -3.21 -3.10
C ASN A 123 1.31 -2.85 -2.58
N THR A 124 2.06 -2.05 -3.33
CA THR A 124 3.39 -1.58 -2.92
C THR A 124 3.30 -0.66 -1.71
N TRP A 125 2.35 0.29 -1.70
CA TRP A 125 2.14 1.17 -0.55
C TRP A 125 1.81 0.40 0.71
N THR A 126 0.80 -0.47 0.65
CA THR A 126 0.33 -1.26 1.79
C THR A 126 1.45 -2.14 2.34
N SER A 127 2.21 -2.80 1.45
CA SER A 127 3.36 -3.61 1.84
C SER A 127 4.41 -2.78 2.59
N ILE A 128 4.78 -1.59 2.07
CA ILE A 128 5.75 -0.68 2.70
C ILE A 128 5.21 -0.19 4.05
N ALA A 129 3.96 0.24 4.11
CA ALA A 129 3.35 0.79 5.31
C ALA A 129 3.23 -0.25 6.43
N GLU A 130 2.87 -1.49 6.10
CA GLU A 130 2.79 -2.60 7.04
C GLU A 130 4.17 -3.02 7.55
N LEU A 131 5.17 -3.13 6.66
CA LEU A 131 6.54 -3.43 7.09
C LEU A 131 7.09 -2.33 7.99
N TYR A 132 6.86 -1.04 7.65
CA TYR A 132 7.25 0.07 8.50
C TYR A 132 6.65 -0.05 9.91
N ARG A 133 5.34 -0.35 10.00
CA ARG A 133 4.66 -0.56 11.27
C ARG A 133 5.27 -1.74 12.05
N ASP A 134 5.44 -2.88 11.38
CA ASP A 134 5.95 -4.09 11.99
C ASP A 134 7.38 -3.91 12.52
N LEU A 135 8.23 -3.19 11.79
CA LEU A 135 9.58 -2.85 12.24
C LEU A 135 9.58 -1.81 13.37
N TYR A 136 8.63 -0.85 13.32
CA TYR A 136 8.47 0.13 14.38
C TYR A 136 8.03 -0.54 15.70
N GLU A 137 7.21 -1.57 15.60
CA GLU A 137 6.77 -2.41 16.74
C GLU A 137 7.83 -3.45 17.15
N GLY A 138 8.97 -3.53 16.45
CA GLY A 138 10.07 -4.43 16.75
C GLY A 138 10.02 -5.79 16.07
N GLU A 139 9.12 -5.98 15.10
CA GLU A 139 9.02 -7.21 14.32
C GLU A 139 9.82 -7.12 13.00
N LYS A 140 10.69 -8.09 12.77
CA LYS A 140 11.46 -8.22 11.53
C LYS A 140 10.82 -9.25 10.59
N LYS A 141 10.66 -8.88 9.32
CA LYS A 141 10.21 -9.81 8.27
C LYS A 141 11.39 -10.41 7.52
N ASP A 142 11.30 -11.70 7.20
CA ASP A 142 12.31 -12.42 6.43
C ASP A 142 12.18 -12.14 4.93
N PHE A 143 13.29 -12.37 4.21
CA PHE A 143 13.31 -12.26 2.75
C PHE A 143 12.22 -13.13 2.11
N GLY A 144 11.47 -12.58 1.16
CA GLY A 144 10.39 -13.26 0.45
C GLY A 144 9.05 -13.30 1.21
N GLN A 145 8.97 -12.79 2.44
CA GLN A 145 7.71 -12.56 3.12
C GLN A 145 7.12 -11.21 2.70
N ASN A 146 5.94 -11.25 2.10
CA ASN A 146 5.20 -10.02 1.86
C ASN A 146 4.59 -9.52 3.18
N PRO A 147 4.98 -8.32 3.69
CA PRO A 147 4.31 -7.72 4.84
C PRO A 147 2.82 -7.59 4.54
N GLY A 148 1.96 -7.97 5.48
CA GLY A 148 0.50 -7.98 5.29
C GLY A 148 -0.10 -9.32 4.88
N TYR A 149 0.74 -10.33 4.64
CA TYR A 149 0.29 -11.72 4.56
C TYR A 149 0.84 -12.49 5.77
N ASN A 150 0.07 -12.55 6.84
CA ASN A 150 0.26 -13.59 7.84
C ASN A 150 -0.16 -14.90 7.22
N ILE A 151 0.80 -15.68 6.75
CA ILE A 151 0.60 -17.10 6.55
C ILE A 151 0.86 -17.70 7.93
N ASP A 152 -0.20 -17.90 8.72
CA ASP A 152 -0.12 -18.77 9.89
C ASP A 152 0.36 -20.11 9.36
N ARG A 153 1.62 -20.42 9.64
CA ARG A 153 2.16 -21.76 9.46
C ARG A 153 1.74 -22.56 10.68
N ASP A 154 0.65 -23.28 10.52
CA ASP A 154 0.38 -24.46 11.34
C ASP A 154 1.40 -25.57 11.03
#